data_a6dfa1dc6418c9a23e80da88da0decd1
#
_entry.id   a6dfa1dc6418c9a23e80da88da0decd1
#
_cell.length_a   1.000
_cell.length_b   1.000
_cell.length_c   1.000
_cell.angle_alpha   90.00
_cell.angle_beta   90.00
_cell.angle_gamma   90.00
#
_symmetry.space_group_name_H-M   'P 1'
#
loop_
_entity.id
_entity.type
_entity.pdbx_description
1 polymer ?
#
loop_
_entity_poly.entity_id
_entity_poly.type
_entity_poly.pdbx_seq_one_letter_code
_entity_poly.pdbx_strand_id
1 'polypeptide(L)'
;EFRRVLFRSYNVNGTWQTEAPIHAGTYEVRVSVSENGDFTAASDTKAYTIRQREVVVSGITAKGKVYDGTADAELDYSKAVFAGAVKGDSLTVSAEGTFADSNAAKGKTVTITKPVLGGGSAGDYILADNGQQTSTTADISPKEITVKITPNGGTYEGTITPATAVLDGLVGEDDPEIILTYAGRANDGTVADGKVPSKAGTYTVTASVKDGNYSLKEDGSSAEFTIKRADPQLSVSAVKDKKYGEEAFKLEVSNKGDGVKSYVSSDDKVVTVDNNGVVTIIGTGTATLTVSLAESANYTADQKEVTIAVGKIEHSLVVDKISYKVTYGDPAFKITAKAGDKESGIQFVSDNKEVATVSKDGTVNIGNTGIAKITVSMDESQNYLAVSREVTVTVVPKEISAKIAPNGGIYGEIIVPAVAALDGLVGKDNPEITLTYTGRANDG
;
A
#
# COMPACT_ATOMS: atom_id res chain seq x y z
N GLU A 1 66.75 88.88 56.49
CA GLU A 1 66.15 87.63 56.08
C GLU A 1 66.92 87.03 54.91
N PHE A 2 67.79 86.04 55.18
CA PHE A 2 68.50 85.31 54.12
C PHE A 2 67.56 84.30 53.51
N ARG A 3 66.98 84.63 52.40
CA ARG A 3 66.36 83.62 51.55
C ARG A 3 67.50 82.75 51.02
N ARG A 4 67.63 81.61 51.59
CA ARG A 4 68.48 80.54 51.06
C ARG A 4 67.83 80.06 49.75
N VAL A 5 68.33 80.46 48.60
CA VAL A 5 68.03 79.84 47.34
C VAL A 5 68.71 78.52 47.29
N LEU A 6 68.05 77.49 47.71
CA LEU A 6 68.54 76.11 47.60
C LEU A 6 68.39 75.67 46.13
N PHE A 7 69.50 75.60 45.42
CA PHE A 7 69.52 74.96 44.11
C PHE A 7 69.35 73.44 44.28
N ARG A 8 68.21 72.92 43.92
CA ARG A 8 67.94 71.49 43.88
C ARG A 8 68.02 71.05 42.44
N SER A 9 68.66 69.92 42.16
CA SER A 9 68.65 69.25 40.91
C SER A 9 68.27 67.79 41.10
N TYR A 10 67.54 67.24 40.17
CA TYR A 10 67.03 65.89 40.20
C TYR A 10 67.65 65.09 39.06
N ASN A 11 68.19 63.90 39.38
CA ASN A 11 68.73 63.01 38.37
C ASN A 11 67.55 62.23 37.76
N VAL A 12 67.25 62.48 36.47
CA VAL A 12 66.26 61.80 35.70
C VAL A 12 66.96 61.15 34.52
N ASN A 13 67.00 59.80 34.51
CA ASN A 13 67.68 59.03 33.48
C ASN A 13 69.11 59.40 33.22
N GLY A 14 69.88 59.63 34.28
CA GLY A 14 71.30 59.99 34.23
C GLY A 14 71.56 61.45 33.98
N THR A 15 70.59 62.33 33.86
CA THR A 15 70.72 63.76 33.57
C THR A 15 70.19 64.56 34.79
N TRP A 16 71.00 65.51 35.28
CA TRP A 16 70.59 66.39 36.34
C TRP A 16 69.79 67.59 35.82
N GLN A 17 68.58 67.76 36.30
CA GLN A 17 67.63 68.83 35.89
C GLN A 17 67.10 69.57 37.15
N THR A 18 66.53 70.73 36.94
CA THR A 18 65.96 71.57 38.01
C THR A 18 64.50 71.26 38.29
N GLU A 19 63.82 70.66 37.35
CA GLU A 19 62.40 70.29 37.50
C GLU A 19 62.34 68.95 38.25
N ALA A 20 61.40 68.87 39.20
CA ALA A 20 61.18 67.62 39.90
C ALA A 20 60.52 66.59 39.00
N PRO A 21 60.95 65.31 39.02
CA PRO A 21 60.27 64.26 38.33
C PRO A 21 58.85 64.08 38.89
N ILE A 22 57.93 63.80 38.00
CA ILE A 22 56.47 63.62 38.30
C ILE A 22 56.07 62.15 38.16
N HIS A 23 56.87 61.34 37.48
CA HIS A 23 56.57 59.91 37.20
C HIS A 23 57.10 59.06 38.37
N ALA A 24 56.41 57.90 38.50
CA ALA A 24 56.84 56.87 39.46
C ALA A 24 58.25 56.34 39.07
N GLY A 25 59.09 56.16 40.04
CA GLY A 25 60.48 55.78 39.81
C GLY A 25 61.40 56.06 40.99
N THR A 26 62.61 55.61 40.89
CA THR A 26 63.69 55.95 41.88
C THR A 26 64.59 56.99 41.29
N TYR A 27 64.75 58.08 42.03
CA TYR A 27 65.44 59.28 41.60
C TYR A 27 66.45 59.66 42.64
N GLU A 28 67.43 60.46 42.25
CA GLU A 28 68.34 61.14 43.19
C GLU A 28 68.09 62.66 43.19
N VAL A 29 68.05 63.24 44.34
CA VAL A 29 68.04 64.68 44.49
C VAL A 29 69.38 65.14 45.04
N ARG A 30 69.98 66.16 44.41
CA ARG A 30 71.20 66.77 44.85
C ARG A 30 70.91 68.20 45.20
N VAL A 31 71.39 68.56 46.36
CA VAL A 31 71.48 69.95 46.79
C VAL A 31 72.96 70.34 46.66
N SER A 32 73.24 71.48 46.02
CA SER A 32 74.61 71.98 45.87
C SER A 32 74.65 73.45 46.25
N VAL A 33 75.71 73.84 46.85
CA VAL A 33 76.07 75.22 47.18
C VAL A 33 77.40 75.52 46.48
N SER A 34 77.40 76.55 45.63
CA SER A 34 78.63 76.99 44.99
C SER A 34 79.56 77.68 46.01
N GLU A 35 80.86 77.59 45.77
CA GLU A 35 81.84 78.37 46.51
C GLU A 35 81.54 79.86 46.38
N ASN A 36 81.68 80.55 47.50
CA ASN A 36 81.68 82.03 47.61
C ASN A 36 82.79 82.46 48.53
N GLY A 37 83.11 83.72 48.66
CA GLY A 37 84.19 84.19 49.41
C GLY A 37 84.30 83.75 50.88
N ASP A 38 83.21 83.27 51.48
CA ASP A 38 83.11 82.89 52.88
C ASP A 38 82.98 81.36 53.10
N PHE A 39 82.57 80.57 52.04
CA PHE A 39 82.27 79.15 52.13
C PHE A 39 82.78 78.38 50.91
N THR A 40 83.30 77.17 51.17
CA THR A 40 83.64 76.22 50.11
C THR A 40 82.41 75.57 49.51
N ALA A 41 82.51 75.14 48.22
CA ALA A 41 81.45 74.39 47.55
C ALA A 41 81.15 73.10 48.35
N ALA A 42 79.84 72.81 48.46
CA ALA A 42 79.38 71.58 49.13
C ALA A 42 78.17 71.02 48.37
N SER A 43 78.06 69.72 48.29
CA SER A 43 76.88 69.01 47.75
C SER A 43 76.56 67.78 48.55
N ASP A 44 75.28 67.42 48.64
CA ASP A 44 74.78 66.16 49.18
C ASP A 44 73.73 65.61 48.24
N THR A 45 73.74 64.26 48.06
CA THR A 45 72.83 63.52 47.13
C THR A 45 72.10 62.48 47.93
N LYS A 46 70.80 62.39 47.76
CA LYS A 46 69.89 61.37 48.36
C LYS A 46 69.00 60.80 47.35
N ALA A 47 68.86 59.43 47.35
CA ALA A 47 67.86 58.72 46.60
C ALA A 47 66.49 58.89 47.26
N TYR A 48 65.46 59.00 46.43
CA TYR A 48 64.06 58.91 46.84
C TYR A 48 63.23 58.25 45.80
N THR A 49 62.09 57.74 46.19
CA THR A 49 61.16 56.99 45.28
C THR A 49 59.83 57.69 45.22
N ILE A 50 59.38 57.94 44.01
CA ILE A 50 57.98 58.21 43.72
C ILE A 50 57.33 56.86 43.49
N ARG A 51 56.45 56.47 44.41
CA ARG A 51 55.76 55.15 44.30
C ARG A 51 54.70 55.20 43.25
N GLN A 52 54.48 54.08 42.57
CA GLN A 52 53.33 53.86 41.71
C GLN A 52 52.02 54.03 42.50
N ARG A 53 51.03 54.59 41.85
CA ARG A 53 49.71 54.83 42.43
C ARG A 53 48.85 53.61 42.19
N GLU A 54 48.17 53.13 43.21
CA GLU A 54 47.19 52.02 43.05
C GLU A 54 45.96 52.48 42.32
N VAL A 55 45.49 51.59 41.36
CA VAL A 55 44.22 51.75 40.67
C VAL A 55 43.42 50.49 40.77
N VAL A 56 42.09 50.68 40.82
CA VAL A 56 41.07 49.60 40.70
C VAL A 56 40.43 49.70 39.36
N VAL A 57 40.44 48.60 38.62
CA VAL A 57 39.79 48.49 37.28
C VAL A 57 38.44 47.88 37.45
N SER A 58 37.46 48.54 36.80
CA SER A 58 36.06 48.04 36.68
C SER A 58 35.47 48.41 35.33
N GLY A 59 34.20 48.03 35.04
CA GLY A 59 33.54 48.32 33.80
C GLY A 59 33.97 47.45 32.62
N ILE A 60 34.76 46.41 32.87
CA ILE A 60 35.08 45.37 31.85
C ILE A 60 33.82 44.56 31.58
N THR A 61 33.43 44.45 30.31
CA THR A 61 32.31 43.61 29.85
C THR A 61 32.86 42.45 29.02
N ALA A 62 32.02 41.41 28.78
CA ALA A 62 32.37 40.34 27.87
C ALA A 62 31.41 40.37 26.66
N LYS A 63 31.89 40.03 25.51
CA LYS A 63 31.05 39.82 24.30
C LYS A 63 30.37 38.46 24.36
N GLY A 64 29.10 38.42 23.94
CA GLY A 64 28.45 37.15 23.68
C GLY A 64 29.06 36.46 22.47
N LYS A 65 28.94 35.13 22.43
CA LYS A 65 29.39 34.34 21.29
C LYS A 65 28.36 33.26 20.91
N VAL A 66 28.53 32.67 19.76
CA VAL A 66 27.86 31.43 19.37
C VAL A 66 28.65 30.25 19.90
N TYR A 67 27.99 29.16 20.30
CA TYR A 67 28.64 27.94 20.76
C TYR A 67 29.69 27.45 19.77
N ASP A 68 30.90 27.28 20.28
CA ASP A 68 32.08 26.84 19.54
C ASP A 68 32.88 25.75 20.26
N GLY A 69 32.32 25.16 21.34
CA GLY A 69 32.92 24.11 22.15
C GLY A 69 33.92 24.61 23.16
N THR A 70 34.30 25.93 23.17
CA THR A 70 35.29 26.49 24.07
C THR A 70 34.65 27.37 25.15
N ALA A 71 35.37 27.53 26.27
CA ALA A 71 34.99 28.46 27.33
C ALA A 71 35.67 29.84 27.21
N ASP A 72 36.41 30.10 26.14
CA ASP A 72 37.10 31.38 25.95
C ASP A 72 36.12 32.52 25.78
N ALA A 73 36.35 33.63 26.46
CA ALA A 73 35.52 34.82 26.39
C ALA A 73 36.32 36.04 25.89
N GLU A 74 35.84 36.71 24.87
CA GLU A 74 36.39 37.99 24.42
C GLU A 74 35.90 39.10 25.36
N LEU A 75 36.83 39.81 25.98
CA LEU A 75 36.52 40.93 26.85
C LEU A 75 36.48 42.26 26.07
N ASP A 76 35.56 43.12 26.47
CA ASP A 76 35.42 44.47 25.92
C ASP A 76 35.80 45.49 27.03
N TYR A 77 36.82 46.27 26.77
CA TYR A 77 37.38 47.29 27.65
C TYR A 77 36.91 48.69 27.35
N SER A 78 36.02 48.89 26.38
CA SER A 78 35.57 50.22 25.96
C SER A 78 34.92 51.04 27.07
N LYS A 79 34.43 50.36 28.10
CA LYS A 79 33.81 51.01 29.28
C LYS A 79 34.67 50.86 30.56
N ALA A 80 35.94 50.48 30.40
CA ALA A 80 36.82 50.30 31.56
C ALA A 80 37.03 51.62 32.32
N VAL A 81 36.94 51.56 33.63
CA VAL A 81 37.11 52.67 34.55
C VAL A 81 38.27 52.36 35.45
N PHE A 82 39.21 53.33 35.63
CA PHE A 82 40.37 53.25 36.42
C PHE A 82 40.20 54.14 37.68
N ALA A 83 39.55 53.59 38.70
CA ALA A 83 39.36 54.31 39.96
C ALA A 83 40.67 54.51 40.65
N GLY A 84 41.03 55.80 41.02
CA GLY A 84 42.33 56.18 41.57
C GLY A 84 43.25 56.80 40.52
N ALA A 85 42.98 56.74 39.23
CA ALA A 85 43.79 57.39 38.20
C ALA A 85 43.78 58.92 38.32
N VAL A 86 44.85 59.58 37.94
CA VAL A 86 44.95 61.06 37.86
C VAL A 86 44.24 61.49 36.58
N LYS A 87 43.55 62.59 36.72
CA LYS A 87 42.77 63.17 35.55
C LYS A 87 43.74 63.57 34.45
N GLY A 88 43.58 63.05 33.30
CA GLY A 88 44.35 63.33 32.07
C GLY A 88 45.33 62.21 31.71
N ASP A 89 45.59 61.27 32.63
CA ASP A 89 46.43 60.12 32.34
C ASP A 89 45.72 59.14 31.38
N SER A 90 46.55 58.52 30.53
CA SER A 90 46.10 57.54 29.57
C SER A 90 46.42 56.11 30.04
N LEU A 91 45.37 55.40 30.48
CA LEU A 91 45.44 54.03 30.91
C LEU A 91 44.57 53.11 30.00
N THR A 92 45.02 51.91 29.79
CA THR A 92 44.30 50.80 29.20
C THR A 92 44.48 49.56 30.10
N VAL A 93 43.61 48.59 29.87
CA VAL A 93 43.73 47.27 30.53
C VAL A 93 43.56 46.16 29.51
N SER A 94 44.20 45.04 29.70
CA SER A 94 43.95 43.75 29.06
C SER A 94 43.86 42.68 30.13
N ALA A 95 43.06 41.64 29.86
CA ALA A 95 42.85 40.53 30.78
C ALA A 95 42.43 39.28 29.99
N GLU A 96 42.45 38.13 30.64
CA GLU A 96 41.88 36.89 30.09
C GLU A 96 40.47 36.71 30.63
N GLY A 97 39.53 36.37 29.74
CA GLY A 97 38.13 36.06 30.05
C GLY A 97 37.82 34.58 29.84
N THR A 98 37.12 33.97 30.78
CA THR A 98 36.74 32.57 30.66
C THR A 98 35.30 32.38 31.15
N PHE A 99 34.41 31.84 30.32
CA PHE A 99 33.07 31.42 30.72
C PHE A 99 33.13 30.30 31.75
N ALA A 100 32.09 30.17 32.58
CA ALA A 100 32.01 29.11 33.60
C ALA A 100 32.07 27.68 33.01
N ASP A 101 31.54 27.48 31.80
CA ASP A 101 31.67 26.31 30.95
C ASP A 101 31.40 26.70 29.49
N SER A 102 31.57 25.78 28.55
CA SER A 102 31.37 26.04 27.11
C SER A 102 29.93 25.99 26.65
N ASN A 103 28.95 25.52 27.44
CA ASN A 103 27.57 25.28 27.00
C ASN A 103 26.81 26.57 26.72
N ALA A 104 25.87 26.51 25.76
CA ALA A 104 25.00 27.62 25.45
C ALA A 104 24.03 27.93 26.60
N ALA A 105 24.04 29.17 27.05
CA ALA A 105 23.09 29.72 28.01
C ALA A 105 23.16 31.25 28.04
N LYS A 106 22.15 31.90 28.56
CA LYS A 106 22.11 33.35 28.78
C LYS A 106 22.72 33.71 30.13
N GLY A 107 23.35 34.91 30.19
CA GLY A 107 23.81 35.48 31.43
C GLY A 107 24.91 34.68 32.14
N LYS A 108 25.72 33.95 31.40
CA LYS A 108 26.81 33.13 31.99
C LYS A 108 27.88 33.97 32.61
N THR A 109 28.36 33.55 33.76
CA THR A 109 29.48 34.20 34.40
C THR A 109 30.75 34.05 33.56
N VAL A 110 31.42 35.15 33.32
CA VAL A 110 32.76 35.22 32.75
C VAL A 110 33.74 35.66 33.85
N THR A 111 34.66 34.80 34.16
CA THR A 111 35.75 35.09 35.11
C THR A 111 36.81 35.91 34.38
N ILE A 112 37.26 36.98 35.01
CA ILE A 112 38.33 37.87 34.53
C ILE A 112 39.60 37.60 35.33
N THR A 113 40.67 37.24 34.64
CA THR A 113 41.94 36.89 35.25
C THR A 113 43.10 37.64 34.57
N LYS A 114 44.26 37.73 35.27
CA LYS A 114 45.51 38.29 34.76
C LYS A 114 45.32 39.70 34.15
N PRO A 115 44.69 40.65 34.88
CA PRO A 115 44.61 42.00 34.36
C PRO A 115 46.03 42.64 34.31
N VAL A 116 46.30 43.30 33.19
CA VAL A 116 47.56 43.99 32.91
C VAL A 116 47.26 45.42 32.51
N LEU A 117 47.87 46.39 33.20
CA LEU A 117 47.80 47.81 32.84
C LEU A 117 48.61 48.10 31.57
N GLY A 118 48.06 48.95 30.71
CA GLY A 118 48.72 49.49 29.53
C GLY A 118 48.41 51.01 29.39
N GLY A 119 48.81 51.56 28.27
CA GLY A 119 48.67 53.01 27.99
C GLY A 119 49.88 53.84 28.36
N GLY A 120 49.92 55.08 27.95
CA GLY A 120 51.08 55.97 28.08
C GLY A 120 51.50 56.25 29.52
N SER A 121 50.56 56.19 30.46
CA SER A 121 50.80 56.49 31.89
C SER A 121 50.91 55.21 32.73
N ALA A 122 50.89 54.01 32.14
CA ALA A 122 50.88 52.76 32.91
C ALA A 122 52.06 52.56 33.89
N GLY A 123 53.22 53.11 33.56
CA GLY A 123 54.39 53.05 34.41
C GLY A 123 54.22 53.71 35.78
N ASP A 124 53.31 54.66 35.92
CA ASP A 124 53.01 55.41 37.13
C ASP A 124 52.02 54.70 38.06
N TYR A 125 51.50 53.59 37.63
CA TYR A 125 50.41 52.89 38.31
C TYR A 125 50.69 51.43 38.55
N ILE A 126 50.01 50.88 39.57
CA ILE A 126 50.00 49.47 39.90
C ILE A 126 48.56 49.08 40.19
N LEU A 127 48.13 47.87 39.78
CA LEU A 127 46.86 47.34 40.20
C LEU A 127 46.78 47.16 41.70
N ALA A 128 45.74 47.65 42.35
CA ALA A 128 45.49 47.41 43.76
C ALA A 128 45.31 45.90 44.03
N ASP A 129 45.83 45.42 45.16
CA ASP A 129 45.70 44.00 45.55
C ASP A 129 44.26 43.56 45.76
N ASN A 130 43.34 44.49 46.03
CA ASN A 130 41.90 44.21 46.26
C ASN A 130 41.00 45.15 45.47
N GLY A 131 39.77 44.70 45.25
CA GLY A 131 38.70 45.51 44.60
C GLY A 131 38.69 45.48 43.10
N GLN A 132 39.62 44.74 42.46
CA GLN A 132 39.61 44.57 41.01
C GLN A 132 38.33 43.83 40.59
N GLN A 133 37.80 44.15 39.41
CA GLN A 133 36.70 43.37 38.82
C GLN A 133 37.20 41.99 38.45
N THR A 134 36.59 40.93 39.03
CA THR A 134 36.96 39.52 38.82
C THR A 134 35.97 38.77 37.93
N SER A 135 34.82 39.35 37.62
CA SER A 135 33.81 38.73 36.78
C SER A 135 32.91 39.71 36.05
N THR A 136 32.28 39.22 35.02
CA THR A 136 31.19 39.86 34.26
C THR A 136 30.24 38.78 33.79
N THR A 137 29.25 39.11 32.93
CA THR A 137 28.34 38.15 32.33
C THR A 137 28.21 38.35 30.82
N ALA A 138 28.04 37.25 30.08
CA ALA A 138 27.71 37.32 28.66
C ALA A 138 26.94 36.05 28.25
N ASP A 139 26.37 36.04 27.06
CA ASP A 139 25.59 34.92 26.53
C ASP A 139 26.48 34.04 25.65
N ILE A 140 26.26 32.71 25.71
CA ILE A 140 26.63 31.77 24.65
C ILE A 140 25.33 31.35 23.99
N SER A 141 25.13 31.73 22.73
CA SER A 141 23.97 31.36 21.94
C SER A 141 24.16 29.96 21.36
N PRO A 142 23.07 29.17 21.21
CA PRO A 142 23.14 27.90 20.47
C PRO A 142 23.67 28.12 19.05
N LYS A 143 24.45 27.13 18.57
CA LYS A 143 24.90 27.11 17.18
C LYS A 143 23.79 26.60 16.30
N GLU A 144 23.47 27.36 15.27
CA GLU A 144 22.48 26.94 14.27
C GLU A 144 23.14 25.95 13.31
N ILE A 145 22.51 24.76 13.17
CA ILE A 145 22.98 23.66 12.34
C ILE A 145 21.86 23.22 11.39
N THR A 146 22.22 22.49 10.34
CA THR A 146 21.27 21.92 9.39
C THR A 146 21.08 20.43 9.65
N VAL A 147 19.90 19.90 9.27
CA VAL A 147 19.60 18.48 9.30
C VAL A 147 19.10 18.05 7.92
N LYS A 148 19.59 16.92 7.46
CA LYS A 148 19.06 16.24 6.26
C LYS A 148 18.28 15.01 6.70
N ILE A 149 16.97 15.07 6.56
CA ILE A 149 16.07 13.94 6.83
C ILE A 149 15.93 13.12 5.56
N THR A 150 16.08 11.80 5.67
CA THR A 150 15.72 10.83 4.64
C THR A 150 14.53 10.05 5.15
N PRO A 151 13.29 10.41 4.72
CA PRO A 151 12.11 9.70 5.12
C PRO A 151 12.04 8.35 4.40
N ASN A 152 11.64 7.33 5.09
CA ASN A 152 11.44 6.00 4.53
C ASN A 152 9.93 5.72 4.48
N GLY A 153 9.35 5.86 3.30
CA GLY A 153 8.02 5.40 3.00
C GLY A 153 7.99 3.87 2.81
N GLY A 154 6.86 3.37 2.39
CA GLY A 154 6.70 1.95 2.12
C GLY A 154 5.32 1.63 1.59
N THR A 155 4.94 0.37 1.69
CA THR A 155 3.60 -0.12 1.39
C THR A 155 3.03 -0.75 2.65
N TYR A 156 1.75 -0.58 2.88
CA TYR A 156 1.04 -1.23 3.99
C TYR A 156 1.35 -2.73 4.03
N GLU A 157 1.48 -3.31 5.23
CA GLU A 157 1.97 -4.69 5.48
C GLU A 157 3.42 -4.96 5.06
N GLY A 158 4.08 -4.03 4.39
CA GLY A 158 5.51 -4.12 4.13
C GLY A 158 6.36 -3.63 5.31
N THR A 159 7.67 -3.79 5.20
CA THR A 159 8.59 -3.26 6.21
C THR A 159 8.66 -1.74 6.10
N ILE A 160 8.19 -1.04 7.12
CA ILE A 160 8.35 0.40 7.27
C ILE A 160 9.53 0.65 8.20
N THR A 161 10.63 1.13 7.65
CA THR A 161 11.80 1.51 8.46
C THR A 161 11.65 2.96 8.94
N PRO A 162 12.16 3.30 10.15
CA PRO A 162 12.22 4.69 10.61
C PRO A 162 12.96 5.58 9.61
N ALA A 163 12.61 6.85 9.54
CA ALA A 163 13.41 7.84 8.83
C ALA A 163 14.81 7.92 9.45
N THR A 164 15.80 8.30 8.65
CA THR A 164 17.14 8.64 9.11
C THR A 164 17.38 10.14 9.01
N ALA A 165 18.22 10.67 9.89
CA ALA A 165 18.60 12.08 9.87
C ALA A 165 20.11 12.21 10.06
N VAL A 166 20.71 13.17 9.36
CA VAL A 166 22.13 13.49 9.46
C VAL A 166 22.26 14.97 9.71
N LEU A 167 23.02 15.35 10.76
CA LEU A 167 23.34 16.72 11.11
C LEU A 167 24.57 17.20 10.34
N ASP A 168 24.58 18.48 10.00
CA ASP A 168 25.73 19.17 9.40
C ASP A 168 25.99 20.49 10.10
N GLY A 169 27.27 20.82 10.30
CA GLY A 169 27.72 22.04 10.98
C GLY A 169 28.03 21.86 12.47
N LEU A 170 28.16 20.64 12.96
CA LEU A 170 28.56 20.37 14.36
C LEU A 170 29.92 20.94 14.70
N VAL A 171 30.23 21.07 15.99
CA VAL A 171 31.50 21.50 16.54
C VAL A 171 32.32 20.26 16.92
N GLY A 172 33.50 20.15 16.35
CA GLY A 172 34.42 19.06 16.69
C GLY A 172 33.82 17.68 16.48
N GLU A 173 33.81 16.88 17.55
CA GLU A 173 33.27 15.51 17.55
C GLU A 173 31.91 15.44 18.29
N ASP A 174 31.19 16.55 18.41
CA ASP A 174 29.89 16.57 19.06
C ASP A 174 28.90 15.68 18.33
N ASP A 175 28.11 14.88 19.05
CA ASP A 175 27.09 13.96 18.53
C ASP A 175 25.78 14.12 19.33
N PRO A 176 25.03 15.22 19.11
CA PRO A 176 23.81 15.47 19.83
C PRO A 176 22.69 14.48 19.42
N GLU A 177 21.89 14.03 20.39
CA GLU A 177 20.76 13.13 20.17
C GLU A 177 19.71 13.80 19.28
N ILE A 178 19.38 13.12 18.16
CA ILE A 178 18.32 13.53 17.24
C ILE A 178 17.02 12.82 17.65
N ILE A 179 15.96 13.58 17.82
CA ILE A 179 14.60 13.06 18.06
C ILE A 179 13.78 13.24 16.79
N LEU A 180 13.25 12.13 16.24
CA LEU A 180 12.35 12.12 15.10
C LEU A 180 10.91 11.92 15.59
N THR A 181 10.03 12.85 15.25
CA THR A 181 8.62 12.82 15.60
C THR A 181 7.77 12.75 14.34
N TYR A 182 6.79 11.85 14.32
CA TYR A 182 5.92 11.61 13.18
C TYR A 182 4.54 12.20 13.41
N ALA A 183 4.04 12.92 12.41
CA ALA A 183 2.71 13.51 12.37
C ALA A 183 1.99 13.14 11.07
N GLY A 184 0.69 13.43 10.95
CA GLY A 184 -0.09 13.14 9.75
C GLY A 184 -1.23 12.18 10.01
N ARG A 185 -1.86 11.71 8.93
CA ARG A 185 -3.04 10.85 9.01
C ARG A 185 -2.97 9.67 8.04
N ALA A 186 -3.41 8.52 8.52
CA ALA A 186 -3.76 7.39 7.67
C ALA A 186 -5.04 7.67 6.86
N ASN A 187 -5.26 6.90 5.80
CA ASN A 187 -6.47 7.02 4.97
C ASN A 187 -7.77 6.68 5.73
N ASP A 188 -7.70 5.95 6.83
CA ASP A 188 -8.83 5.67 7.72
C ASP A 188 -9.09 6.80 8.75
N GLY A 189 -8.31 7.90 8.69
CA GLY A 189 -8.41 9.03 9.61
C GLY A 189 -7.59 8.88 10.90
N THR A 190 -6.94 7.76 11.14
CA THR A 190 -6.05 7.56 12.31
C THR A 190 -4.91 8.59 12.27
N VAL A 191 -4.67 9.29 13.38
CA VAL A 191 -3.60 10.28 13.53
C VAL A 191 -2.33 9.57 14.00
N ALA A 192 -1.17 9.98 13.47
CA ALA A 192 0.12 9.54 14.00
C ALA A 192 0.33 10.10 15.42
N ASP A 193 0.88 9.28 16.31
CA ASP A 193 1.08 9.57 17.75
C ASP A 193 2.53 9.90 18.09
N GLY A 194 3.29 10.42 17.15
CA GLY A 194 4.73 10.70 17.27
C GLY A 194 5.64 9.53 16.91
N LYS A 195 5.09 8.33 16.74
CA LYS A 195 5.82 7.11 16.37
C LYS A 195 5.78 6.84 14.87
N VAL A 196 6.63 5.94 14.42
CA VAL A 196 6.64 5.49 13.03
C VAL A 196 5.26 4.93 12.66
N PRO A 197 4.57 5.52 11.67
CA PRO A 197 3.25 5.05 11.26
C PRO A 197 3.35 3.73 10.50
N SER A 198 2.26 2.93 10.54
CA SER A 198 2.19 1.62 9.87
C SER A 198 1.06 1.50 8.86
N LYS A 199 0.08 2.40 8.88
CA LYS A 199 -1.08 2.41 7.97
C LYS A 199 -0.82 3.22 6.71
N ALA A 200 -1.49 2.91 5.61
CA ALA A 200 -1.41 3.71 4.40
C ALA A 200 -1.93 5.13 4.65
N GLY A 201 -1.19 6.13 4.17
CA GLY A 201 -1.49 7.53 4.40
C GLY A 201 -0.32 8.46 4.07
N THR A 202 -0.50 9.75 4.38
CA THR A 202 0.53 10.77 4.19
C THR A 202 0.98 11.30 5.55
N TYR A 203 2.28 11.39 5.73
CA TYR A 203 2.92 11.69 7.00
C TYR A 203 4.05 12.69 6.82
N THR A 204 4.36 13.38 7.91
CA THR A 204 5.52 14.26 8.04
C THR A 204 6.38 13.76 9.17
N VAL A 205 7.66 13.65 8.96
CA VAL A 205 8.65 13.46 10.01
C VAL A 205 9.36 14.76 10.28
N THR A 206 9.48 15.14 11.55
CA THR A 206 10.16 16.35 12.01
C THR A 206 11.32 15.94 12.92
N ALA A 207 12.49 16.54 12.70
CA ALA A 207 13.66 16.35 13.53
C ALA A 207 13.76 17.47 14.58
N SER A 208 14.21 17.13 15.76
CA SER A 208 14.68 18.06 16.78
C SER A 208 15.96 17.54 17.43
N VAL A 209 16.78 18.43 17.99
CA VAL A 209 17.95 18.04 18.78
C VAL A 209 17.67 18.28 20.26
N LYS A 210 18.12 17.37 21.11
CA LYS A 210 17.90 17.45 22.54
C LYS A 210 18.99 18.30 23.24
N ASP A 211 20.11 18.56 22.60
CA ASP A 211 21.23 19.33 23.15
C ASP A 211 20.94 20.84 23.03
N GLY A 212 21.01 21.55 24.17
CA GLY A 212 20.81 23.00 24.23
C GLY A 212 21.88 23.83 23.52
N ASN A 213 23.03 23.23 23.17
CA ASN A 213 24.15 23.90 22.47
C ASN A 213 23.84 24.11 20.97
N TYR A 214 22.80 23.43 20.45
CA TYR A 214 22.44 23.48 19.07
C TYR A 214 20.96 23.86 18.86
N SER A 215 20.69 24.53 17.76
CA SER A 215 19.37 24.74 17.22
C SER A 215 19.33 24.33 15.75
N LEU A 216 18.23 23.68 15.32
CA LEU A 216 18.08 23.34 13.91
C LEU A 216 17.54 24.55 13.15
N LYS A 217 18.01 24.75 11.92
CA LYS A 217 17.34 25.60 10.94
C LYS A 217 15.97 25.05 10.64
N GLU A 218 14.99 25.91 10.46
CA GLU A 218 13.63 25.50 10.09
C GLU A 218 13.61 24.80 8.73
N ASP A 219 14.40 25.30 7.78
CA ASP A 219 14.55 24.69 6.45
C ASP A 219 15.25 23.33 6.56
N GLY A 220 14.57 22.28 6.06
CA GLY A 220 15.05 20.89 6.11
C GLY A 220 14.78 20.14 7.42
N SER A 221 14.21 20.80 8.45
CA SER A 221 13.89 20.14 9.73
C SER A 221 12.67 19.22 9.66
N SER A 222 11.95 19.18 8.54
CA SER A 222 10.83 18.27 8.29
C SER A 222 10.85 17.71 6.89
N ALA A 223 10.27 16.51 6.71
CA ALA A 223 10.13 15.86 5.42
C ALA A 223 8.82 15.09 5.34
N GLU A 224 8.14 15.17 4.20
CA GLU A 224 6.92 14.40 3.95
C GLU A 224 7.24 13.04 3.34
N PHE A 225 6.41 12.05 3.63
CA PHE A 225 6.47 10.72 3.03
C PHE A 225 5.09 10.06 3.00
N THR A 226 4.97 9.02 2.19
CA THR A 226 3.73 8.28 2.04
C THR A 226 3.95 6.80 2.28
N ILE A 227 3.05 6.18 3.04
CA ILE A 227 2.87 4.74 3.06
C ILE A 227 1.75 4.42 2.06
N LYS A 228 2.09 3.69 1.01
CA LYS A 228 1.17 3.32 -0.07
C LYS A 228 0.22 2.22 0.39
N ARG A 229 -0.96 2.15 -0.24
CA ARG A 229 -1.85 1.00 -0.11
C ARG A 229 -1.18 -0.27 -0.65
N ALA A 230 -1.48 -1.39 -0.01
CA ALA A 230 -1.02 -2.71 -0.44
C ALA A 230 -1.93 -3.29 -1.54
N ASP A 231 -1.42 -4.25 -2.26
CA ASP A 231 -2.20 -5.11 -3.15
C ASP A 231 -3.10 -6.02 -2.30
N PRO A 232 -4.43 -6.05 -2.54
CA PRO A 232 -5.34 -6.88 -1.79
C PRO A 232 -5.18 -8.38 -2.08
N GLN A 233 -4.37 -8.78 -3.05
CA GLN A 233 -4.14 -10.16 -3.48
C GLN A 233 -5.44 -10.91 -3.79
N LEU A 234 -6.35 -10.25 -4.52
CA LEU A 234 -7.60 -10.85 -4.95
C LEU A 234 -7.32 -12.05 -5.86
N SER A 235 -7.93 -13.17 -5.55
CA SER A 235 -7.85 -14.40 -6.33
C SER A 235 -9.21 -15.07 -6.43
N VAL A 236 -9.53 -15.59 -7.61
CA VAL A 236 -10.73 -16.36 -7.90
C VAL A 236 -10.32 -17.72 -8.47
N SER A 237 -10.79 -18.80 -7.87
CA SER A 237 -10.50 -20.15 -8.36
C SER A 237 -11.20 -20.40 -9.69
N ALA A 238 -10.53 -21.12 -10.59
CA ALA A 238 -11.14 -21.57 -11.83
C ALA A 238 -12.36 -22.46 -11.56
N VAL A 239 -13.42 -22.25 -12.32
CA VAL A 239 -14.63 -23.07 -12.25
C VAL A 239 -14.56 -24.14 -13.33
N LYS A 240 -14.80 -25.40 -12.95
CA LYS A 240 -14.93 -26.50 -13.93
C LYS A 240 -16.19 -26.32 -14.77
N ASP A 241 -16.14 -26.84 -16.01
CA ASP A 241 -17.30 -26.84 -16.89
C ASP A 241 -18.53 -27.42 -16.17
N LYS A 242 -19.64 -26.74 -16.37
CA LYS A 242 -20.94 -27.02 -15.78
C LYS A 242 -21.89 -27.58 -16.81
N LYS A 243 -22.96 -28.16 -16.34
CA LYS A 243 -24.07 -28.57 -17.18
C LYS A 243 -25.35 -27.88 -16.76
N TYR A 244 -26.23 -27.66 -17.75
CA TYR A 244 -27.57 -27.13 -17.48
C TYR A 244 -28.29 -27.98 -16.42
N GLY A 245 -28.97 -27.32 -15.47
CA GLY A 245 -29.69 -28.00 -14.39
C GLY A 245 -28.84 -28.42 -13.20
N GLU A 246 -27.52 -28.20 -13.20
CA GLU A 246 -26.72 -28.35 -11.96
C GLU A 246 -27.13 -27.34 -10.90
N GLU A 247 -26.95 -27.68 -9.63
CA GLU A 247 -27.29 -26.82 -8.51
C GLU A 247 -26.40 -25.57 -8.47
N ALA A 248 -26.94 -24.50 -7.86
CA ALA A 248 -26.20 -23.28 -7.60
C ALA A 248 -24.97 -23.57 -6.74
N PHE A 249 -23.87 -22.85 -6.98
CA PHE A 249 -22.61 -23.02 -6.28
C PHE A 249 -22.01 -21.68 -5.92
N LYS A 250 -21.10 -21.67 -4.95
CA LYS A 250 -20.39 -20.47 -4.53
C LYS A 250 -19.01 -20.38 -5.19
N LEU A 251 -18.64 -19.17 -5.66
CA LEU A 251 -17.29 -18.91 -6.14
C LEU A 251 -16.28 -18.97 -4.97
N GLU A 252 -15.18 -19.63 -5.20
CA GLU A 252 -14.03 -19.62 -4.29
C GLU A 252 -13.19 -18.35 -4.55
N VAL A 253 -13.37 -17.36 -3.66
CA VAL A 253 -12.70 -16.05 -3.74
C VAL A 253 -11.88 -15.83 -2.50
N SER A 254 -10.60 -15.52 -2.64
CA SER A 254 -9.72 -15.15 -1.55
C SER A 254 -9.10 -13.77 -1.77
N ASN A 255 -8.87 -13.03 -0.70
CA ASN A 255 -8.20 -11.72 -0.70
C ASN A 255 -7.72 -11.37 0.71
N LYS A 256 -6.77 -10.44 0.81
CA LYS A 256 -6.36 -9.80 2.07
C LYS A 256 -7.09 -8.49 2.33
N GLY A 257 -7.46 -7.78 1.28
CA GLY A 257 -8.13 -6.48 1.39
C GLY A 257 -9.50 -6.59 2.05
N ASP A 258 -9.92 -5.52 2.71
CA ASP A 258 -11.19 -5.36 3.44
C ASP A 258 -12.22 -4.53 2.66
N GLY A 259 -11.95 -4.24 1.38
CA GLY A 259 -12.87 -3.55 0.49
C GLY A 259 -14.14 -4.35 0.22
N VAL A 260 -15.20 -3.67 -0.19
CA VAL A 260 -16.48 -4.30 -0.53
C VAL A 260 -16.33 -5.10 -1.83
N LYS A 261 -16.78 -6.37 -1.81
CA LYS A 261 -16.82 -7.23 -3.00
C LYS A 261 -18.10 -6.99 -3.80
N SER A 262 -17.98 -7.03 -5.10
CA SER A 262 -19.10 -7.06 -6.04
C SER A 262 -18.87 -8.09 -7.13
N TYR A 263 -19.98 -8.60 -7.69
CA TYR A 263 -19.97 -9.67 -8.68
C TYR A 263 -20.88 -9.27 -9.84
N VAL A 264 -20.42 -9.49 -11.06
CA VAL A 264 -21.18 -9.18 -12.28
C VAL A 264 -21.02 -10.33 -13.26
N SER A 265 -22.13 -10.78 -13.87
CA SER A 265 -22.12 -11.71 -14.98
C SER A 265 -22.13 -10.95 -16.31
N SER A 266 -21.40 -11.43 -17.29
CA SER A 266 -21.44 -10.90 -18.66
C SER A 266 -22.69 -11.36 -19.42
N ASP A 267 -23.35 -12.45 -18.98
CA ASP A 267 -24.59 -12.96 -19.59
C ASP A 267 -25.46 -13.65 -18.53
N ASP A 268 -26.48 -12.92 -18.08
CA ASP A 268 -27.47 -13.41 -17.11
C ASP A 268 -28.42 -14.49 -17.68
N LYS A 269 -28.40 -14.75 -18.97
CA LYS A 269 -29.13 -15.86 -19.58
C LYS A 269 -28.38 -17.18 -19.47
N VAL A 270 -27.07 -17.12 -19.22
CA VAL A 270 -26.22 -18.29 -18.99
C VAL A 270 -26.09 -18.56 -17.51
N VAL A 271 -25.56 -17.56 -16.74
CA VAL A 271 -25.46 -17.65 -15.29
C VAL A 271 -25.75 -16.29 -14.66
N THR A 272 -26.38 -16.30 -13.49
CA THR A 272 -26.49 -15.13 -12.60
C THR A 272 -25.59 -15.31 -11.40
N VAL A 273 -25.18 -14.21 -10.75
CA VAL A 273 -24.40 -14.24 -9.51
C VAL A 273 -24.96 -13.24 -8.51
N ASP A 274 -25.09 -13.64 -7.25
CA ASP A 274 -25.56 -12.76 -6.19
C ASP A 274 -24.40 -12.01 -5.49
N ASN A 275 -24.75 -11.09 -4.58
CA ASN A 275 -23.78 -10.33 -3.80
C ASN A 275 -22.92 -11.17 -2.83
N ASN A 276 -23.25 -12.43 -2.61
CA ASN A 276 -22.48 -13.37 -1.80
C ASN A 276 -21.57 -14.27 -2.64
N GLY A 277 -21.59 -14.07 -3.97
CA GLY A 277 -20.84 -14.89 -4.92
C GLY A 277 -21.46 -16.25 -5.20
N VAL A 278 -22.77 -16.42 -4.96
CA VAL A 278 -23.50 -17.62 -5.31
C VAL A 278 -23.94 -17.52 -6.77
N VAL A 279 -23.49 -18.48 -7.58
CA VAL A 279 -23.76 -18.57 -9.02
C VAL A 279 -24.92 -19.53 -9.25
N THR A 280 -25.91 -19.09 -10.03
CA THR A 280 -27.05 -19.89 -10.46
C THR A 280 -26.99 -20.07 -11.98
N ILE A 281 -27.12 -21.31 -12.43
CA ILE A 281 -27.15 -21.68 -13.87
C ILE A 281 -28.54 -21.42 -14.41
N ILE A 282 -28.66 -20.60 -15.45
CA ILE A 282 -29.91 -20.21 -16.07
C ILE A 282 -30.08 -20.88 -17.46
N GLY A 283 -28.99 -21.00 -18.20
CA GLY A 283 -29.00 -21.58 -19.54
C GLY A 283 -27.64 -22.07 -19.99
N THR A 284 -27.57 -22.66 -21.18
CA THR A 284 -26.31 -23.10 -21.76
C THR A 284 -25.59 -21.97 -22.49
N GLY A 285 -24.26 -22.03 -22.52
CA GLY A 285 -23.41 -21.02 -23.15
C GLY A 285 -22.13 -20.77 -22.34
N THR A 286 -21.55 -19.63 -22.59
CA THR A 286 -20.36 -19.21 -21.86
C THR A 286 -20.57 -17.80 -21.29
N ALA A 287 -20.35 -17.61 -20.02
CA ALA A 287 -20.38 -16.31 -19.38
C ALA A 287 -19.08 -16.06 -18.59
N THR A 288 -18.64 -14.81 -18.57
CA THR A 288 -17.51 -14.37 -17.72
C THR A 288 -18.07 -13.66 -16.49
N LEU A 289 -17.67 -14.12 -15.32
CA LEU A 289 -17.99 -13.44 -14.07
C LEU A 289 -16.80 -12.54 -13.68
N THR A 290 -17.09 -11.26 -13.46
CA THR A 290 -16.13 -10.29 -12.92
C THR A 290 -16.36 -10.15 -11.42
N VAL A 291 -15.32 -10.43 -10.66
CA VAL A 291 -15.26 -10.22 -9.21
C VAL A 291 -14.42 -8.97 -8.95
N SER A 292 -15.02 -7.94 -8.40
CA SER A 292 -14.32 -6.69 -8.07
C SER A 292 -14.25 -6.49 -6.56
N LEU A 293 -13.11 -6.01 -6.09
CA LEU A 293 -12.87 -5.58 -4.73
C LEU A 293 -12.63 -4.06 -4.73
N ALA A 294 -13.44 -3.32 -4.02
CA ALA A 294 -13.31 -1.87 -3.93
C ALA A 294 -12.03 -1.49 -3.15
N GLU A 295 -11.51 -0.30 -3.46
CA GLU A 295 -10.44 0.30 -2.67
C GLU A 295 -10.87 0.48 -1.22
N SER A 296 -9.94 0.28 -0.29
CA SER A 296 -10.12 0.55 1.14
C SER A 296 -9.05 1.49 1.66
N ALA A 297 -9.04 1.74 2.95
CA ALA A 297 -8.06 2.63 3.55
C ALA A 297 -6.61 2.16 3.31
N ASN A 298 -6.37 0.86 3.39
CA ASN A 298 -5.04 0.28 3.35
C ASN A 298 -4.74 -0.56 2.10
N TYR A 299 -5.74 -0.87 1.27
CA TYR A 299 -5.59 -1.70 0.08
C TYR A 299 -6.12 -1.00 -1.17
N THR A 300 -5.47 -1.24 -2.29
CA THR A 300 -5.94 -0.81 -3.61
C THR A 300 -7.19 -1.57 -4.02
N ALA A 301 -7.95 -1.04 -4.98
CA ALA A 301 -8.97 -1.82 -5.69
C ALA A 301 -8.28 -2.89 -6.56
N ASP A 302 -8.98 -4.02 -6.77
CA ASP A 302 -8.56 -5.07 -7.73
C ASP A 302 -9.79 -5.74 -8.34
N GLN A 303 -9.63 -6.38 -9.49
CA GLN A 303 -10.66 -7.20 -10.10
C GLN A 303 -10.06 -8.43 -10.77
N LYS A 304 -10.85 -9.51 -10.78
CA LYS A 304 -10.51 -10.78 -11.44
C LYS A 304 -11.70 -11.30 -12.19
N GLU A 305 -11.43 -12.02 -13.26
CA GLU A 305 -12.43 -12.64 -14.10
C GLU A 305 -12.31 -14.16 -14.06
N VAL A 306 -13.46 -14.83 -14.12
CA VAL A 306 -13.54 -16.28 -14.27
C VAL A 306 -14.61 -16.61 -15.30
N THR A 307 -14.25 -17.44 -16.26
CA THR A 307 -15.16 -17.90 -17.31
C THR A 307 -15.85 -19.19 -16.88
N ILE A 308 -17.15 -19.27 -17.11
CA ILE A 308 -17.99 -20.45 -16.85
C ILE A 308 -18.59 -20.90 -18.16
N ALA A 309 -18.30 -22.15 -18.54
CA ALA A 309 -18.96 -22.80 -19.65
C ALA A 309 -20.07 -23.73 -19.12
N VAL A 310 -21.25 -23.59 -19.64
CA VAL A 310 -22.42 -24.42 -19.31
C VAL A 310 -22.81 -25.24 -20.54
N GLY A 311 -22.60 -26.54 -20.46
CA GLY A 311 -22.93 -27.49 -21.52
C GLY A 311 -24.40 -27.93 -21.47
N LYS A 312 -24.91 -28.43 -22.64
CA LYS A 312 -26.22 -29.05 -22.75
C LYS A 312 -26.26 -30.40 -22.06
N ILE A 313 -27.47 -30.83 -21.69
CA ILE A 313 -27.77 -32.21 -21.23
C ILE A 313 -28.71 -32.89 -22.24
N GLU A 314 -28.85 -34.21 -22.17
CA GLU A 314 -29.81 -34.92 -23.01
C GLU A 314 -31.27 -34.66 -22.57
N HIS A 315 -32.19 -34.60 -23.54
CA HIS A 315 -33.60 -34.65 -23.22
C HIS A 315 -33.96 -35.96 -22.49
N SER A 316 -34.84 -35.86 -21.53
CA SER A 316 -35.41 -37.04 -20.85
C SER A 316 -36.56 -37.57 -21.69
N LEU A 317 -36.30 -38.55 -22.57
CA LEU A 317 -37.30 -39.22 -23.41
C LEU A 317 -37.47 -40.67 -22.98
N VAL A 318 -38.69 -41.02 -22.53
CA VAL A 318 -39.06 -42.37 -22.11
C VAL A 318 -40.21 -42.86 -23.00
N VAL A 319 -40.06 -44.06 -23.57
CA VAL A 319 -41.12 -44.77 -24.31
C VAL A 319 -41.65 -45.92 -23.45
N ASP A 320 -42.95 -46.23 -23.54
CA ASP A 320 -43.62 -47.23 -22.73
C ASP A 320 -43.16 -48.67 -23.07
N LYS A 321 -42.96 -48.96 -24.38
CA LYS A 321 -42.47 -50.25 -24.90
C LYS A 321 -41.53 -50.02 -26.06
N ILE A 322 -40.51 -50.84 -26.18
CA ILE A 322 -39.51 -50.83 -27.26
C ILE A 322 -39.91 -51.76 -28.44
N SER A 323 -40.96 -52.59 -28.28
CA SER A 323 -41.41 -53.48 -29.31
C SER A 323 -42.92 -53.81 -29.18
N TYR A 324 -43.60 -53.91 -30.31
CA TYR A 324 -44.98 -54.33 -30.45
C TYR A 324 -45.05 -55.45 -31.48
N LYS A 325 -45.79 -56.51 -31.15
CA LYS A 325 -46.13 -57.60 -32.08
C LYS A 325 -47.65 -57.57 -32.25
N VAL A 326 -48.10 -57.32 -33.47
CA VAL A 326 -49.50 -57.16 -33.83
C VAL A 326 -49.80 -58.04 -35.07
N THR A 327 -51.09 -58.31 -35.28
CA THR A 327 -51.54 -59.12 -36.41
C THR A 327 -52.12 -58.21 -37.53
N TYR A 328 -51.90 -58.56 -38.77
CA TYR A 328 -52.47 -57.81 -39.86
C TYR A 328 -54.04 -57.74 -39.71
N GLY A 329 -54.51 -56.47 -39.76
CA GLY A 329 -55.95 -56.17 -39.56
C GLY A 329 -56.29 -55.85 -38.06
N ASP A 330 -55.37 -55.91 -37.14
CA ASP A 330 -55.63 -55.44 -35.80
C ASP A 330 -55.91 -53.92 -35.77
N PRO A 331 -56.68 -53.40 -34.83
CA PRO A 331 -56.95 -51.97 -34.71
C PRO A 331 -55.65 -51.16 -34.41
N ALA A 332 -55.66 -49.88 -34.79
CA ALA A 332 -54.60 -48.96 -34.46
C ALA A 332 -54.33 -48.94 -32.95
N PHE A 333 -53.06 -48.81 -32.59
CA PHE A 333 -52.61 -48.73 -31.20
C PHE A 333 -51.74 -47.48 -30.98
N LYS A 334 -51.41 -47.15 -29.76
CA LYS A 334 -50.63 -45.95 -29.43
C LYS A 334 -49.32 -46.30 -28.83
N ILE A 335 -48.20 -45.77 -29.36
CA ILE A 335 -46.90 -45.68 -28.68
C ILE A 335 -46.96 -44.48 -27.72
N THR A 336 -46.80 -44.74 -26.43
CA THR A 336 -46.78 -43.68 -25.42
C THR A 336 -45.34 -43.26 -25.14
N ALA A 337 -45.04 -42.01 -25.35
CA ALA A 337 -43.76 -41.41 -25.02
C ALA A 337 -43.99 -40.23 -24.07
N LYS A 338 -43.04 -40.05 -23.12
CA LYS A 338 -43.04 -38.95 -22.14
C LYS A 338 -41.70 -38.22 -22.20
N ALA A 339 -41.78 -36.88 -22.24
CA ALA A 339 -40.63 -36.02 -22.09
C ALA A 339 -40.56 -35.49 -20.65
N GLY A 340 -39.37 -35.34 -20.10
CA GLY A 340 -39.11 -34.72 -18.80
C GLY A 340 -39.01 -33.19 -18.85
N ASP A 341 -38.94 -32.62 -20.05
CA ASP A 341 -38.87 -31.19 -20.33
C ASP A 341 -39.85 -30.82 -21.44
N LYS A 342 -39.97 -29.56 -21.76
CA LYS A 342 -40.91 -29.01 -22.76
C LYS A 342 -40.26 -28.16 -23.83
N GLU A 343 -38.89 -28.14 -23.89
CA GLU A 343 -38.18 -27.27 -24.85
C GLU A 343 -38.32 -27.79 -26.31
N SER A 344 -38.56 -29.08 -26.51
CA SER A 344 -38.83 -29.67 -27.81
C SER A 344 -40.03 -30.61 -27.77
N GLY A 345 -40.75 -30.76 -28.89
CA GLY A 345 -41.87 -31.71 -29.04
C GLY A 345 -41.38 -33.10 -29.38
N ILE A 346 -42.14 -34.12 -28.90
CA ILE A 346 -41.90 -35.51 -29.30
C ILE A 346 -42.35 -35.71 -30.75
N GLN A 347 -41.48 -36.31 -31.56
CA GLN A 347 -41.73 -36.67 -32.96
C GLN A 347 -41.72 -38.19 -33.11
N PHE A 348 -42.53 -38.67 -34.06
CA PHE A 348 -42.64 -40.08 -34.41
C PHE A 348 -42.46 -40.24 -35.93
N VAL A 349 -41.54 -41.09 -36.36
CA VAL A 349 -41.25 -41.34 -37.77
C VAL A 349 -41.09 -42.84 -37.97
N SER A 350 -41.91 -43.41 -38.97
CA SER A 350 -41.74 -44.79 -39.40
C SER A 350 -40.74 -44.86 -40.54
N ASP A 351 -39.84 -45.82 -40.50
CA ASP A 351 -38.90 -46.16 -41.57
C ASP A 351 -39.59 -46.96 -42.71
N ASN A 352 -40.72 -47.67 -42.37
CA ASN A 352 -41.49 -48.47 -43.33
C ASN A 352 -43.01 -48.19 -43.21
N LYS A 353 -43.46 -47.20 -43.96
CA LYS A 353 -44.85 -46.74 -43.94
C LYS A 353 -45.85 -47.75 -44.59
N GLU A 354 -45.33 -48.72 -45.35
CA GLU A 354 -46.14 -49.79 -45.88
C GLU A 354 -46.58 -50.81 -44.85
N VAL A 355 -45.67 -51.03 -43.83
CA VAL A 355 -45.94 -51.96 -42.73
C VAL A 355 -46.70 -51.27 -41.60
N ALA A 356 -46.24 -50.05 -41.21
CA ALA A 356 -46.87 -49.27 -40.15
C ALA A 356 -46.65 -47.77 -40.38
N THR A 357 -47.74 -46.98 -40.34
CA THR A 357 -47.68 -45.52 -40.30
C THR A 357 -47.86 -45.04 -38.85
N VAL A 358 -47.26 -43.88 -38.50
CA VAL A 358 -47.39 -43.28 -37.15
C VAL A 358 -47.82 -41.82 -37.32
N SER A 359 -48.73 -41.39 -36.50
CA SER A 359 -49.18 -39.99 -36.43
C SER A 359 -48.39 -39.22 -35.39
N LYS A 360 -48.50 -37.89 -35.39
CA LYS A 360 -47.80 -36.98 -34.48
C LYS A 360 -48.11 -37.24 -33.01
N ASP A 361 -49.24 -37.84 -32.69
CA ASP A 361 -49.68 -38.17 -31.33
C ASP A 361 -49.24 -39.59 -30.92
N GLY A 362 -48.48 -40.32 -31.75
CA GLY A 362 -47.94 -41.65 -31.46
C GLY A 362 -48.95 -42.78 -31.85
N THR A 363 -50.10 -42.48 -32.52
CA THR A 363 -51.01 -43.50 -32.97
C THR A 363 -50.44 -44.22 -34.17
N VAL A 364 -50.32 -45.54 -34.10
CA VAL A 364 -49.78 -46.42 -35.12
C VAL A 364 -50.96 -47.10 -35.87
N ASN A 365 -50.98 -46.92 -37.15
CA ASN A 365 -51.92 -47.66 -38.05
C ASN A 365 -51.15 -48.78 -38.73
N ILE A 366 -51.73 -49.97 -38.71
CA ILE A 366 -51.15 -51.21 -39.27
C ILE A 366 -51.42 -51.22 -40.78
N GLY A 367 -50.36 -51.45 -41.55
CA GLY A 367 -50.38 -51.66 -42.97
C GLY A 367 -50.16 -53.15 -43.33
N ASN A 368 -49.18 -53.41 -44.20
CA ASN A 368 -48.79 -54.75 -44.60
C ASN A 368 -48.03 -55.55 -43.51
N THR A 369 -47.95 -56.84 -43.69
CA THR A 369 -47.05 -57.69 -42.82
C THR A 369 -45.62 -57.35 -43.07
N GLY A 370 -44.77 -57.46 -41.96
CA GLY A 370 -43.37 -57.11 -42.00
C GLY A 370 -42.89 -56.43 -40.69
N ILE A 371 -41.80 -55.75 -40.78
CA ILE A 371 -41.23 -55.02 -39.68
C ILE A 371 -41.11 -53.56 -40.06
N ALA A 372 -41.54 -52.68 -39.16
CA ALA A 372 -41.29 -51.26 -39.20
C ALA A 372 -40.61 -50.80 -37.91
N LYS A 373 -39.66 -49.92 -38.04
CA LYS A 373 -39.02 -49.24 -36.90
C LYS A 373 -39.57 -47.81 -36.77
N ILE A 374 -40.15 -47.52 -35.65
CA ILE A 374 -40.64 -46.19 -35.32
C ILE A 374 -39.58 -45.45 -34.51
N THR A 375 -38.95 -44.45 -35.09
CA THR A 375 -38.09 -43.54 -34.36
C THR A 375 -38.92 -42.54 -33.59
N VAL A 376 -38.79 -42.53 -32.26
CA VAL A 376 -39.35 -41.54 -31.35
C VAL A 376 -38.23 -40.60 -30.97
N SER A 377 -38.30 -39.31 -31.27
CA SER A 377 -37.21 -38.36 -31.09
C SER A 377 -37.67 -37.01 -30.53
N MET A 378 -36.73 -36.32 -29.95
CA MET A 378 -36.81 -34.90 -29.63
C MET A 378 -35.60 -34.20 -30.25
N ASP A 379 -35.83 -33.10 -30.93
CA ASP A 379 -34.77 -32.30 -31.57
C ASP A 379 -33.96 -31.56 -30.53
N GLU A 380 -32.72 -31.20 -30.86
CA GLU A 380 -31.88 -30.32 -30.06
C GLU A 380 -32.59 -28.98 -29.79
N SER A 381 -32.45 -28.46 -28.56
CA SER A 381 -32.98 -27.19 -28.14
C SER A 381 -31.85 -26.32 -27.53
N GLN A 382 -32.20 -25.19 -26.95
CA GLN A 382 -31.20 -24.30 -26.33
C GLN A 382 -30.41 -25.04 -25.26
N ASN A 383 -31.06 -25.77 -24.36
CA ASN A 383 -30.45 -26.37 -23.19
C ASN A 383 -30.25 -27.88 -23.27
N TYR A 384 -30.79 -28.54 -24.31
CA TYR A 384 -30.79 -29.99 -24.42
C TYR A 384 -30.23 -30.47 -25.76
N LEU A 385 -29.53 -31.58 -25.73
CA LEU A 385 -29.08 -32.34 -26.88
C LEU A 385 -30.25 -33.14 -27.46
N ALA A 386 -30.27 -33.37 -28.78
CA ALA A 386 -31.22 -34.29 -29.40
C ALA A 386 -31.18 -35.69 -28.79
N VAL A 387 -32.31 -36.34 -28.69
CA VAL A 387 -32.41 -37.73 -28.22
C VAL A 387 -33.37 -38.54 -29.10
N SER A 388 -33.09 -39.80 -29.33
CA SER A 388 -33.97 -40.72 -30.03
C SER A 388 -34.04 -42.07 -29.34
N ARG A 389 -35.21 -42.74 -29.55
CA ARG A 389 -35.48 -44.13 -29.13
C ARG A 389 -36.13 -44.86 -30.30
N GLU A 390 -35.79 -46.12 -30.52
CA GLU A 390 -36.37 -46.95 -31.59
C GLU A 390 -37.39 -47.92 -30.98
N VAL A 391 -38.56 -47.99 -31.62
CA VAL A 391 -39.63 -48.91 -31.26
C VAL A 391 -39.91 -49.82 -32.48
N THR A 392 -39.72 -51.11 -32.30
CA THR A 392 -39.97 -52.11 -33.37
C THR A 392 -41.40 -52.54 -33.37
N VAL A 393 -42.06 -52.40 -34.52
CA VAL A 393 -43.44 -52.93 -34.82
C VAL A 393 -43.32 -54.10 -35.76
N THR A 394 -43.69 -55.28 -35.29
CA THR A 394 -43.75 -56.50 -36.11
C THR A 394 -45.20 -56.84 -36.40
N VAL A 395 -45.62 -56.77 -37.69
CA VAL A 395 -46.96 -57.16 -38.18
C VAL A 395 -46.87 -58.58 -38.71
N VAL A 396 -47.47 -59.51 -37.99
CA VAL A 396 -47.53 -60.93 -38.45
C VAL A 396 -48.77 -61.15 -39.30
N PRO A 397 -48.73 -62.17 -40.20
CA PRO A 397 -49.90 -62.54 -40.99
C PRO A 397 -51.09 -62.96 -40.12
N LYS A 398 -52.29 -62.59 -40.57
CA LYS A 398 -53.56 -63.05 -39.97
C LYS A 398 -53.90 -64.40 -40.44
N GLU A 399 -54.24 -65.29 -39.56
CA GLU A 399 -54.76 -66.61 -39.92
C GLU A 399 -56.14 -66.47 -40.47
N ILE A 400 -56.41 -67.07 -41.67
CA ILE A 400 -57.69 -67.17 -42.32
C ILE A 400 -58.07 -68.64 -42.53
N SER A 401 -59.33 -68.94 -42.66
CA SER A 401 -59.82 -70.26 -42.97
C SER A 401 -60.46 -70.29 -44.35
N ALA A 402 -60.24 -71.44 -45.02
CA ALA A 402 -60.88 -71.69 -46.32
C ALA A 402 -61.94 -72.79 -46.19
N LYS A 403 -63.14 -72.52 -46.71
CA LYS A 403 -64.21 -73.49 -46.81
C LYS A 403 -64.44 -73.78 -48.26
N ILE A 404 -64.44 -75.08 -48.63
CA ILE A 404 -64.71 -75.50 -49.98
C ILE A 404 -66.13 -76.10 -50.04
N ALA A 405 -66.92 -75.61 -50.97
CA ALA A 405 -68.20 -76.20 -51.36
C ALA A 405 -67.96 -77.01 -52.64
N PRO A 406 -67.84 -78.32 -52.49
CA PRO A 406 -67.66 -79.14 -53.70
C PRO A 406 -68.90 -79.21 -54.52
N ASN A 407 -68.81 -79.02 -55.82
CA ASN A 407 -69.88 -79.22 -56.78
C ASN A 407 -69.65 -80.52 -57.51
N GLY A 408 -70.61 -81.40 -57.46
CA GLY A 408 -70.62 -82.63 -58.31
C GLY A 408 -71.36 -82.35 -59.62
N GLY A 409 -71.34 -83.34 -60.52
CA GLY A 409 -72.04 -83.29 -61.77
C GLY A 409 -72.27 -84.66 -62.35
N ILE A 410 -73.04 -84.77 -63.47
CA ILE A 410 -73.32 -86.01 -64.22
C ILE A 410 -72.37 -86.05 -65.43
N TYR A 411 -71.77 -87.22 -65.65
CA TYR A 411 -70.89 -87.40 -66.81
C TYR A 411 -71.57 -87.01 -68.11
N GLY A 412 -70.95 -86.18 -68.90
CA GLY A 412 -71.49 -85.63 -70.15
C GLY A 412 -72.16 -84.27 -70.01
N GLU A 413 -72.33 -83.74 -68.79
CA GLU A 413 -72.85 -82.39 -68.54
C GLU A 413 -71.66 -81.44 -68.18
N ILE A 414 -71.96 -80.15 -68.15
CA ILE A 414 -70.96 -79.15 -67.70
C ILE A 414 -70.71 -79.29 -66.21
N ILE A 415 -69.49 -79.70 -65.86
CA ILE A 415 -69.09 -79.75 -64.48
C ILE A 415 -68.81 -78.34 -63.96
N VAL A 416 -69.59 -77.86 -63.01
CA VAL A 416 -69.34 -76.60 -62.33
C VAL A 416 -68.19 -76.76 -61.33
N PRO A 417 -67.13 -75.98 -61.42
CA PRO A 417 -66.05 -76.07 -60.48
C PRO A 417 -66.51 -75.85 -59.01
N ALA A 418 -65.79 -76.43 -58.06
CA ALA A 418 -65.99 -76.14 -56.61
C ALA A 418 -65.85 -74.66 -56.37
N VAL A 419 -66.57 -74.13 -55.41
CA VAL A 419 -66.42 -72.76 -54.94
C VAL A 419 -65.74 -72.74 -53.59
N ALA A 420 -64.70 -71.91 -53.40
CA ALA A 420 -64.09 -71.67 -52.17
C ALA A 420 -64.50 -70.33 -51.55
N ALA A 421 -64.80 -70.31 -50.29
CA ALA A 421 -65.03 -69.10 -49.53
C ALA A 421 -63.94 -68.98 -48.47
N LEU A 422 -63.36 -67.78 -48.31
CA LEU A 422 -62.43 -67.44 -47.26
C LEU A 422 -63.18 -66.75 -46.15
N ASP A 423 -62.82 -67.09 -44.89
CA ASP A 423 -63.36 -66.47 -43.69
C ASP A 423 -62.20 -65.87 -42.88
N GLY A 424 -62.41 -64.71 -42.32
CA GLY A 424 -61.38 -63.98 -41.52
C GLY A 424 -60.62 -62.92 -42.35
N LEU A 425 -60.99 -62.61 -43.59
CA LEU A 425 -60.33 -61.59 -44.38
C LEU A 425 -60.45 -60.20 -43.72
N VAL A 426 -59.52 -59.28 -44.03
CA VAL A 426 -59.49 -57.93 -43.52
C VAL A 426 -60.01 -56.97 -44.64
N GLY A 427 -61.06 -56.23 -44.36
CA GLY A 427 -61.58 -55.18 -45.22
C GLY A 427 -62.00 -55.69 -46.57
N LYS A 428 -61.33 -55.26 -47.64
CA LYS A 428 -61.64 -55.67 -49.05
C LYS A 428 -60.56 -56.55 -49.62
N ASP A 429 -59.77 -57.21 -48.81
CA ASP A 429 -58.70 -58.12 -49.24
C ASP A 429 -59.32 -59.26 -50.05
N ASN A 430 -58.67 -59.55 -51.12
CA ASN A 430 -59.12 -60.66 -52.03
C ASN A 430 -57.89 -61.43 -52.50
N PRO A 431 -57.33 -62.31 -51.64
CA PRO A 431 -56.18 -63.12 -52.03
C PRO A 431 -56.57 -64.14 -53.12
N GLU A 432 -55.61 -64.43 -53.95
CA GLU A 432 -55.81 -65.45 -54.98
C GLU A 432 -56.08 -66.81 -54.37
N ILE A 433 -57.12 -67.52 -54.88
CA ILE A 433 -57.45 -68.85 -54.41
C ILE A 433 -57.13 -69.85 -55.53
N THR A 434 -56.28 -70.80 -55.24
CA THR A 434 -55.97 -71.90 -56.11
C THR A 434 -56.75 -73.17 -55.67
N LEU A 435 -57.60 -73.72 -56.53
CA LEU A 435 -58.27 -74.97 -56.29
C LEU A 435 -57.55 -76.09 -57.05
N THR A 436 -57.16 -77.16 -56.32
CA THR A 436 -56.53 -78.34 -56.93
C THR A 436 -57.45 -79.53 -56.74
N TYR A 437 -57.71 -80.25 -57.80
CA TYR A 437 -58.53 -81.46 -57.81
C TYR A 437 -57.66 -82.71 -57.89
N THR A 438 -57.89 -83.69 -57.00
CA THR A 438 -57.24 -84.97 -57.03
C THR A 438 -58.34 -86.05 -56.96
N GLY A 439 -58.14 -87.17 -57.63
CA GLY A 439 -59.06 -88.31 -57.62
C GLY A 439 -58.70 -89.35 -58.68
N ARG A 440 -59.46 -90.46 -58.67
CA ARG A 440 -59.33 -91.49 -59.66
C ARG A 440 -60.66 -91.58 -60.48
N ALA A 441 -60.55 -91.74 -61.78
CA ALA A 441 -61.68 -92.10 -62.61
C ALA A 441 -62.04 -93.60 -62.32
N ASN A 442 -63.31 -93.95 -62.62
CA ASN A 442 -63.81 -95.35 -62.41
C ASN A 442 -63.16 -96.37 -63.32
N ASP A 443 -62.44 -95.96 -64.34
CA ASP A 443 -61.71 -96.78 -65.30
C ASP A 443 -60.22 -97.01 -64.92
N GLY A 444 -59.79 -96.59 -63.75
CA GLY A 444 -58.48 -96.73 -63.21
C GLY A 444 -57.59 -95.59 -63.07
#